data_9b43da38193762c0723c044885cdaa43
#
_entry.id   9b43da38193762c0723c044885cdaa43
#
_cell.length_a   1.000
_cell.length_b   1.000
_cell.length_c   1.000
_cell.angle_alpha   90.00
_cell.angle_beta   90.00
_cell.angle_gamma   90.00
#
_symmetry.space_group_name_H-M   'P 1'
#
loop_
_entity.id
_entity.type
_entity.pdbx_description
1 polymer ?
#
loop_
_entity_poly.entity_id
_entity_poly.type
_entity_poly.pdbx_seq_one_letter_code
_entity_poly.pdbx_strand_id
1 'polypeptide(L)'
;MRLLAALSAACLCSAAALAELPGEAAAALTTFRADGARGWAYTQTTVDAGRKTIERFDPGRPEFVRWTLVEKDGAAPPAPELQHYRERKARRVLTAGLPPLKDQLDLDTAELLEETPARWRYRFHVKPGGGDDRAAVHLRATLIISKAAAAIETFALENIEPFSPAFFIKIEAMRTVMTYSLPTAVEPSHLLRVEAHVRGRAVLKSLEQDVVVTYSDFEQARIRKE
;
A
#
# COMPACT_ATOMS: atom_id res chain seq x y z
N MET A 1 -13.36 6.99 66.16
CA MET A 1 -14.13 6.59 64.98
C MET A 1 -13.40 7.10 63.76
N ARG A 2 -12.69 6.24 63.02
CA ARG A 2 -11.99 6.58 61.76
C ARG A 2 -12.63 5.72 60.68
N LEU A 3 -13.36 6.36 59.75
CA LEU A 3 -13.89 5.73 58.54
C LEU A 3 -12.76 5.63 57.50
N LEU A 4 -12.39 4.42 57.16
CA LEU A 4 -11.56 4.12 55.98
C LEU A 4 -12.50 3.96 54.80
N ALA A 5 -12.43 4.89 53.84
CA ALA A 5 -13.05 4.76 52.52
C ALA A 5 -12.10 3.99 51.60
N ALA A 6 -12.48 2.76 51.25
CA ALA A 6 -11.79 1.96 50.25
C ALA A 6 -12.22 2.41 48.83
N LEU A 7 -11.28 3.00 48.06
CA LEU A 7 -11.46 3.32 46.64
C LEU A 7 -11.15 2.06 45.83
N SER A 8 -12.18 1.37 45.37
CA SER A 8 -12.02 0.26 44.41
C SER A 8 -11.81 0.84 43.01
N ALA A 9 -10.56 0.83 42.52
CA ALA A 9 -10.24 1.11 41.12
C ALA A 9 -10.68 -0.09 40.26
N ALA A 10 -11.80 0.06 39.55
CA ALA A 10 -12.21 -0.89 38.54
C ALA A 10 -11.30 -0.73 37.31
N CYS A 11 -10.35 -1.67 37.15
CA CYS A 11 -9.52 -1.79 35.96
C CYS A 11 -10.42 -2.35 34.85
N LEU A 12 -10.94 -1.49 33.97
CA LEU A 12 -11.62 -1.88 32.72
C LEU A 12 -10.56 -2.42 31.78
N CYS A 13 -10.26 -3.70 31.87
CA CYS A 13 -9.60 -4.43 30.77
C CYS A 13 -10.58 -4.50 29.60
N SER A 14 -10.44 -3.59 28.63
CA SER A 14 -11.09 -3.74 27.33
C SER A 14 -10.46 -4.96 26.66
N ALA A 15 -11.10 -6.12 26.79
CA ALA A 15 -10.83 -7.26 25.94
C ALA A 15 -11.17 -6.80 24.50
N ALA A 16 -10.16 -6.67 23.65
CA ALA A 16 -10.37 -6.48 22.21
C ALA A 16 -11.15 -7.70 21.71
N ALA A 17 -12.45 -7.55 21.53
CA ALA A 17 -13.26 -8.56 20.88
C ALA A 17 -12.77 -8.70 19.45
N LEU A 18 -12.41 -9.91 19.02
CA LEU A 18 -12.24 -10.24 17.62
C LEU A 18 -13.58 -9.92 16.94
N ALA A 19 -13.62 -8.83 16.19
CA ALA A 19 -14.85 -8.36 15.58
C ALA A 19 -15.07 -9.12 14.29
N GLU A 20 -16.22 -9.77 14.15
CA GLU A 20 -16.67 -10.26 12.85
C GLU A 20 -16.75 -9.06 11.89
N LEU A 21 -16.10 -9.17 10.70
CA LEU A 21 -16.07 -8.08 9.74
C LEU A 21 -17.48 -7.85 9.19
N PRO A 22 -18.01 -6.60 9.21
CA PRO A 22 -19.25 -6.27 8.52
C PRO A 22 -19.19 -6.66 7.04
N GLY A 23 -20.36 -7.00 6.45
CA GLY A 23 -20.43 -7.44 5.06
C GLY A 23 -19.80 -6.47 4.06
N GLU A 24 -19.97 -5.17 4.28
CA GLU A 24 -19.36 -4.11 3.45
C GLU A 24 -17.83 -4.08 3.58
N ALA A 25 -17.29 -4.32 4.78
CA ALA A 25 -15.86 -4.40 4.99
C ALA A 25 -15.26 -5.65 4.32
N ALA A 26 -15.95 -6.79 4.41
CA ALA A 26 -15.55 -8.02 3.72
C ALA A 26 -15.62 -7.86 2.18
N ALA A 27 -16.64 -7.17 1.67
CA ALA A 27 -16.77 -6.84 0.25
C ALA A 27 -15.63 -5.93 -0.22
N ALA A 28 -15.27 -4.90 0.55
CA ALA A 28 -14.15 -4.01 0.27
C ALA A 28 -12.83 -4.78 0.13
N LEU A 29 -12.54 -5.74 1.04
CA LEU A 29 -11.34 -6.58 0.97
C LEU A 29 -11.33 -7.49 -0.27
N THR A 30 -12.49 -7.99 -0.68
CA THR A 30 -12.62 -8.90 -1.83
C THR A 30 -12.43 -8.18 -3.16
N THR A 31 -12.93 -6.96 -3.27
CA THR A 31 -12.87 -6.16 -4.52
C THR A 31 -11.60 -5.33 -4.64
N PHE A 32 -10.84 -5.18 -3.57
CA PHE A 32 -9.65 -4.34 -3.52
C PHE A 32 -8.54 -4.79 -4.46
N ARG A 33 -7.94 -3.81 -5.12
CA ARG A 33 -6.78 -3.98 -6.00
C ARG A 33 -5.71 -2.98 -5.62
N ALA A 34 -4.59 -3.50 -5.11
CA ALA A 34 -3.46 -2.66 -4.68
C ALA A 34 -2.81 -1.88 -5.84
N ASP A 35 -2.86 -2.42 -7.04
CA ASP A 35 -2.34 -1.81 -8.28
C ASP A 35 -3.33 -0.82 -8.95
N GLY A 36 -4.48 -0.59 -8.32
CA GLY A 36 -5.54 0.27 -8.85
C GLY A 36 -6.37 -0.39 -9.96
N ALA A 37 -7.11 0.44 -10.69
CA ALA A 37 -8.02 -0.02 -11.74
C ALA A 37 -7.27 -0.41 -13.02
N ARG A 38 -7.59 -1.60 -13.55
CA ARG A 38 -7.04 -2.06 -14.82
C ARG A 38 -7.67 -1.32 -16.00
N GLY A 39 -6.88 -1.12 -17.05
CA GLY A 39 -7.37 -0.47 -18.28
C GLY A 39 -7.35 1.05 -18.24
N TRP A 40 -6.73 1.64 -17.21
CA TRP A 40 -6.59 3.09 -17.08
C TRP A 40 -5.15 3.51 -17.32
N ALA A 41 -4.98 4.56 -18.12
CA ALA A 41 -3.73 5.29 -18.27
C ALA A 41 -3.62 6.31 -17.13
N TYR A 42 -2.40 6.61 -16.68
CA TYR A 42 -2.16 7.58 -15.61
C TYR A 42 -0.74 8.16 -15.68
N THR A 43 -0.56 9.31 -15.05
CA THR A 43 0.75 9.90 -14.79
C THR A 43 1.21 9.50 -13.40
N GLN A 44 2.45 9.03 -13.28
CA GLN A 44 3.12 8.72 -12.02
C GLN A 44 4.24 9.72 -11.78
N THR A 45 4.18 10.42 -10.66
CA THR A 45 5.27 11.28 -10.18
C THR A 45 5.92 10.62 -8.98
N THR A 46 7.21 10.33 -9.06
CA THR A 46 8.00 9.76 -7.96
C THR A 46 8.97 10.81 -7.45
N VAL A 47 8.99 11.01 -6.13
CA VAL A 47 10.00 11.79 -5.43
C VAL A 47 10.76 10.83 -4.50
N ASP A 48 12.07 10.72 -4.71
CA ASP A 48 12.99 9.87 -3.94
C ASP A 48 14.26 10.64 -3.66
N ALA A 49 14.60 10.85 -2.39
CA ALA A 49 15.75 11.63 -1.94
C ALA A 49 15.88 13.00 -2.66
N GLY A 50 14.77 13.71 -2.83
CA GLY A 50 14.71 15.02 -3.48
C GLY A 50 14.75 14.98 -5.01
N ARG A 51 14.97 13.83 -5.63
CA ARG A 51 14.91 13.67 -7.09
C ARG A 51 13.49 13.38 -7.54
N LYS A 52 13.07 14.05 -8.61
CA LYS A 52 11.72 13.92 -9.17
C LYS A 52 11.76 13.21 -10.52
N THR A 53 10.88 12.22 -10.69
CA THR A 53 10.68 11.53 -11.97
C THR A 53 9.20 11.52 -12.31
N ILE A 54 8.83 11.88 -13.53
CA ILE A 54 7.47 11.80 -14.06
C ILE A 54 7.43 10.75 -15.17
N GLU A 55 6.52 9.81 -15.03
CA GLU A 55 6.31 8.70 -15.94
C GLU A 55 4.84 8.65 -16.38
N ARG A 56 4.56 8.31 -17.63
CA ARG A 56 3.19 8.02 -18.11
C ARG A 56 3.04 6.54 -18.36
N PHE A 57 1.98 5.94 -17.81
CA PHE A 57 1.55 4.58 -18.10
C PHE A 57 0.34 4.62 -19.04
N ASP A 58 0.36 3.80 -20.09
CA ASP A 58 -0.74 3.66 -21.04
C ASP A 58 -0.93 2.18 -21.39
N PRO A 59 -1.94 1.50 -20.82
CA PRO A 59 -2.20 0.08 -21.05
C PRO A 59 -2.74 -0.22 -22.46
N GLY A 60 -3.17 0.80 -23.23
CA GLY A 60 -3.57 0.68 -24.63
C GLY A 60 -2.41 0.48 -25.59
N ARG A 61 -1.16 0.66 -25.12
CA ARG A 61 0.06 0.43 -25.90
C ARG A 61 0.58 -1.01 -25.74
N PRO A 62 1.39 -1.50 -26.70
CA PRO A 62 2.13 -2.74 -26.56
C PRO A 62 2.93 -2.79 -25.25
N GLU A 63 3.02 -3.96 -24.63
CA GLU A 63 3.52 -4.15 -23.26
C GLU A 63 4.89 -3.49 -23.00
N PHE A 64 5.82 -3.60 -23.94
CA PHE A 64 7.18 -3.06 -23.82
C PHE A 64 7.27 -1.53 -23.96
N VAL A 65 6.20 -0.84 -24.38
CA VAL A 65 6.13 0.63 -24.54
C VAL A 65 5.01 1.29 -23.74
N ARG A 66 4.37 0.56 -22.83
CA ARG A 66 3.31 1.09 -21.95
C ARG A 66 3.80 2.21 -21.05
N TRP A 67 5.07 2.19 -20.68
CA TRP A 67 5.68 3.20 -19.84
C TRP A 67 6.52 4.18 -20.69
N THR A 68 6.35 5.46 -20.41
CA THR A 68 7.12 6.55 -21.01
C THR A 68 7.69 7.42 -19.90
N LEU A 69 9.00 7.65 -19.90
CA LEU A 69 9.64 8.65 -19.04
C LEU A 69 9.39 10.03 -19.66
N VAL A 70 8.71 10.89 -18.93
CA VAL A 70 8.30 12.23 -19.40
C VAL A 70 9.29 13.29 -18.94
N GLU A 71 9.67 13.23 -17.65
CA GLU A 71 10.53 14.23 -17.01
C GLU A 71 11.43 13.56 -15.97
N LYS A 72 12.63 14.09 -15.80
CA LYS A 72 13.53 13.76 -14.71
C LYS A 72 14.18 15.02 -14.19
N ASP A 73 14.01 15.29 -12.89
CA ASP A 73 14.55 16.46 -12.19
C ASP A 73 14.26 17.80 -12.92
N GLY A 74 13.03 17.95 -13.45
CA GLY A 74 12.56 19.16 -14.11
C GLY A 74 12.93 19.27 -15.58
N ALA A 75 13.59 18.29 -16.18
CA ALA A 75 14.02 18.33 -17.57
C ALA A 75 13.52 17.13 -18.39
N ALA A 76 13.33 17.32 -19.69
CA ALA A 76 13.06 16.21 -20.61
C ALA A 76 14.29 15.30 -20.69
N PRO A 77 14.13 13.98 -20.54
CA PRO A 77 15.26 13.05 -20.54
C PRO A 77 15.88 12.94 -21.94
N PRO A 78 17.23 12.90 -22.06
CA PRO A 78 17.91 12.75 -23.33
C PRO A 78 17.70 11.35 -23.92
N ALA A 79 17.87 11.22 -25.23
CA ALA A 79 17.63 9.97 -25.98
C ALA A 79 18.32 8.72 -25.41
N PRO A 80 19.60 8.76 -24.96
CA PRO A 80 20.25 7.60 -24.34
C PRO A 80 19.56 7.17 -23.04
N GLU A 81 19.09 8.12 -22.22
CA GLU A 81 18.39 7.81 -20.97
C GLU A 81 17.02 7.18 -21.23
N LEU A 82 16.30 7.64 -22.25
CA LEU A 82 15.03 7.03 -22.68
C LEU A 82 15.23 5.58 -23.14
N GLN A 83 16.33 5.28 -23.83
CA GLN A 83 16.65 3.91 -24.23
C GLN A 83 16.92 3.01 -23.01
N HIS A 84 17.78 3.41 -22.10
CA HIS A 84 18.04 2.67 -20.85
C HIS A 84 16.78 2.50 -20.00
N TYR A 85 15.93 3.51 -19.96
CA TYR A 85 14.65 3.43 -19.26
C TYR A 85 13.75 2.34 -19.83
N ARG A 86 13.57 2.30 -21.17
CA ARG A 86 12.76 1.28 -21.86
C ARG A 86 13.29 -0.14 -21.60
N GLU A 87 14.59 -0.33 -21.68
CA GLU A 87 15.23 -1.62 -21.39
C GLU A 87 14.98 -2.09 -19.95
N ARG A 88 15.08 -1.18 -18.97
CA ARG A 88 14.77 -1.51 -17.57
C ARG A 88 13.29 -1.87 -17.34
N LYS A 89 12.37 -1.12 -17.97
CA LYS A 89 10.92 -1.40 -17.84
C LYS A 89 10.56 -2.72 -18.51
N ALA A 90 11.09 -3.02 -19.67
CA ALA A 90 10.86 -4.30 -20.36
C ALA A 90 11.29 -5.52 -19.52
N ARG A 91 12.36 -5.41 -18.74
CA ARG A 91 12.82 -6.48 -17.83
C ARG A 91 11.90 -6.71 -16.61
N ARG A 92 11.14 -5.69 -16.19
CA ARG A 92 10.26 -5.75 -14.99
C ARG A 92 8.88 -6.34 -15.26
N VAL A 93 8.50 -6.50 -16.51
CA VAL A 93 7.15 -6.97 -16.91
C VAL A 93 6.84 -8.41 -16.48
N LEU A 94 7.84 -9.18 -16.06
CA LEU A 94 7.72 -10.60 -15.71
C LEU A 94 7.26 -10.88 -14.28
N THR A 95 6.90 -9.87 -13.49
CA THR A 95 6.41 -10.11 -12.12
C THR A 95 4.93 -10.47 -12.13
N ALA A 96 4.62 -11.66 -11.65
CA ALA A 96 3.24 -12.07 -11.36
C ALA A 96 2.55 -11.04 -10.47
N GLY A 97 1.28 -10.74 -10.75
CA GLY A 97 0.48 -9.82 -9.93
C GLY A 97 0.46 -10.26 -8.46
N LEU A 98 0.35 -9.30 -7.55
CA LEU A 98 0.18 -9.59 -6.13
C LEU A 98 -1.10 -10.41 -5.89
N PRO A 99 -1.09 -11.37 -4.95
CA PRO A 99 -2.29 -12.06 -4.52
C PRO A 99 -3.37 -11.06 -4.06
N PRO A 100 -4.66 -11.42 -4.09
CA PRO A 100 -5.71 -10.60 -3.50
C PRO A 100 -5.40 -10.24 -2.05
N LEU A 101 -5.76 -9.03 -1.61
CA LEU A 101 -5.43 -8.54 -0.26
C LEU A 101 -6.00 -9.45 0.83
N LYS A 102 -7.22 -9.98 0.64
CA LYS A 102 -7.85 -10.92 1.58
C LYS A 102 -7.03 -12.19 1.82
N ASP A 103 -6.22 -12.59 0.84
CA ASP A 103 -5.37 -13.78 0.93
C ASP A 103 -4.04 -13.48 1.62
N GLN A 104 -3.65 -12.19 1.69
CA GLN A 104 -2.44 -11.71 2.36
C GLN A 104 -2.67 -11.35 3.83
N LEU A 105 -3.93 -11.11 4.24
CA LEU A 105 -4.28 -10.72 5.61
C LEU A 105 -4.85 -11.91 6.37
N ASP A 106 -4.49 -12.03 7.64
CA ASP A 106 -5.12 -12.95 8.57
C ASP A 106 -6.41 -12.31 9.11
N LEU A 107 -7.54 -12.65 8.47
CA LEU A 107 -8.83 -12.06 8.78
C LEU A 107 -9.33 -12.42 10.17
N ASP A 108 -8.89 -13.54 10.74
CA ASP A 108 -9.24 -13.97 12.09
C ASP A 108 -8.57 -13.07 13.17
N THR A 109 -7.60 -12.26 12.76
CA THR A 109 -6.92 -11.29 13.64
C THR A 109 -7.47 -9.88 13.49
N ALA A 110 -8.63 -9.70 12.86
CA ALA A 110 -9.25 -8.40 12.65
C ALA A 110 -9.48 -7.68 13.99
N GLU A 111 -8.86 -6.53 14.17
CA GLU A 111 -9.02 -5.66 15.33
C GLU A 111 -9.64 -4.33 14.90
N LEU A 112 -10.80 -4.01 15.40
CA LEU A 112 -11.44 -2.71 15.17
C LEU A 112 -10.75 -1.66 16.05
N LEU A 113 -10.00 -0.76 15.42
CA LEU A 113 -9.31 0.33 16.11
C LEU A 113 -10.19 1.56 16.31
N GLU A 114 -11.06 1.82 15.34
CA GLU A 114 -11.92 3.01 15.33
C GLU A 114 -13.15 2.77 14.46
N GLU A 115 -14.29 3.25 14.93
CA GLU A 115 -15.52 3.29 14.17
C GLU A 115 -16.12 4.69 14.21
N THR A 116 -16.42 5.22 13.04
CA THR A 116 -17.19 6.48 12.86
C THR A 116 -18.43 6.22 12.01
N PRO A 117 -19.38 7.16 11.90
CA PRO A 117 -20.52 7.01 10.99
C PRO A 117 -20.10 6.78 9.53
N ALA A 118 -18.92 7.26 9.10
CA ALA A 118 -18.47 7.19 7.72
C ALA A 118 -17.48 6.05 7.45
N ARG A 119 -16.73 5.59 8.46
CA ARG A 119 -15.55 4.75 8.26
C ARG A 119 -15.36 3.74 9.37
N TRP A 120 -14.72 2.61 9.00
CA TRP A 120 -14.06 1.71 9.93
C TRP A 120 -12.55 1.81 9.76
N ARG A 121 -11.80 1.65 10.86
CA ARG A 121 -10.36 1.47 10.85
C ARG A 121 -10.02 0.15 11.52
N TYR A 122 -9.57 -0.81 10.71
CA TYR A 122 -9.19 -2.15 11.14
C TYR A 122 -7.69 -2.34 11.06
N ARG A 123 -7.17 -3.20 11.94
CA ARG A 123 -5.80 -3.71 11.91
C ARG A 123 -5.81 -5.22 11.78
N PHE A 124 -4.83 -5.76 11.03
CA PHE A 124 -4.70 -7.19 10.76
C PHE A 124 -3.24 -7.61 10.87
N HIS A 125 -3.02 -8.89 11.20
CA HIS A 125 -1.76 -9.54 10.96
C HIS A 125 -1.61 -9.84 9.45
N VAL A 126 -0.37 -9.87 8.98
CA VAL A 126 -0.05 -10.28 7.62
C VAL A 126 0.21 -11.79 7.62
N LYS A 127 -0.42 -12.52 6.71
CA LYS A 127 -0.13 -13.95 6.51
C LYS A 127 1.25 -14.11 5.89
N PRO A 128 2.06 -15.07 6.35
CA PRO A 128 3.28 -15.43 5.66
C PRO A 128 2.98 -15.79 4.20
N GLY A 129 3.71 -15.20 3.27
CA GLY A 129 3.75 -15.65 1.88
C GLY A 129 4.33 -17.06 1.81
N GLY A 130 4.17 -17.77 0.71
CA GLY A 130 4.73 -19.11 0.58
C GLY A 130 6.26 -19.12 0.77
N GLY A 131 6.82 -20.21 1.31
CA GLY A 131 8.26 -20.39 1.52
C GLY A 131 8.74 -19.87 2.87
N ASP A 132 9.95 -19.30 2.90
CA ASP A 132 10.65 -18.86 4.13
C ASP A 132 10.37 -17.36 4.44
N ASP A 133 9.12 -16.90 4.23
CA ASP A 133 8.72 -15.51 4.50
C ASP A 133 8.62 -15.23 6.00
N ARG A 134 9.77 -14.93 6.59
CA ARG A 134 9.88 -14.58 8.02
C ARG A 134 9.49 -13.13 8.30
N ALA A 135 9.32 -12.31 7.28
CA ALA A 135 9.03 -10.89 7.45
C ALA A 135 7.57 -10.65 7.89
N ALA A 136 6.63 -11.45 7.39
CA ALA A 136 5.19 -11.27 7.59
C ALA A 136 4.79 -11.19 9.08
N VAL A 137 5.39 -12.00 9.95
CA VAL A 137 5.08 -12.03 11.39
C VAL A 137 5.44 -10.72 12.11
N HIS A 138 6.36 -9.93 11.53
CA HIS A 138 6.79 -8.64 12.06
C HIS A 138 5.97 -7.47 11.48
N LEU A 139 5.00 -7.75 10.60
CA LEU A 139 4.23 -6.73 9.91
C LEU A 139 2.78 -6.66 10.40
N ARG A 140 2.21 -5.46 10.35
CA ARG A 140 0.78 -5.18 10.55
C ARG A 140 0.26 -4.38 9.39
N ALA A 141 -0.94 -4.72 8.96
CA ALA A 141 -1.70 -3.97 7.99
C ALA A 141 -2.82 -3.21 8.70
N THR A 142 -2.95 -1.91 8.41
CA THR A 142 -4.06 -1.09 8.89
C THR A 142 -4.85 -0.60 7.69
N LEU A 143 -6.17 -0.76 7.74
CA LEU A 143 -7.09 -0.37 6.68
C LEU A 143 -8.06 0.69 7.18
N ILE A 144 -8.31 1.71 6.37
CA ILE A 144 -9.45 2.62 6.52
C ILE A 144 -10.43 2.28 5.41
N ILE A 145 -11.66 1.91 5.79
CA ILE A 145 -12.71 1.43 4.89
C ILE A 145 -13.88 2.40 4.95
N SER A 146 -14.29 2.93 3.81
CA SER A 146 -15.52 3.73 3.67
C SER A 146 -16.75 2.84 3.81
N LYS A 147 -17.67 3.22 4.71
CA LYS A 147 -18.96 2.54 4.88
C LYS A 147 -19.86 2.72 3.67
N ALA A 148 -19.97 3.95 3.18
CA ALA A 148 -20.86 4.30 2.09
C ALA A 148 -20.45 3.67 0.74
N ALA A 149 -19.15 3.58 0.47
CA ALA A 149 -18.64 3.05 -0.79
C ALA A 149 -18.25 1.56 -0.72
N ALA A 150 -18.26 0.94 0.47
CA ALA A 150 -17.71 -0.40 0.71
C ALA A 150 -16.33 -0.57 0.06
N ALA A 151 -15.44 0.41 0.24
CA ALA A 151 -14.15 0.50 -0.44
C ALA A 151 -13.04 0.92 0.51
N ILE A 152 -11.81 0.45 0.26
CA ILE A 152 -10.62 0.82 1.02
C ILE A 152 -10.16 2.22 0.57
N GLU A 153 -10.08 3.16 1.50
CA GLU A 153 -9.54 4.51 1.30
C GLU A 153 -8.03 4.55 1.56
N THR A 154 -7.58 3.79 2.56
CA THR A 154 -6.17 3.74 2.95
C THR A 154 -5.77 2.33 3.31
N PHE A 155 -4.63 1.91 2.81
CA PHE A 155 -3.92 0.70 3.23
C PHE A 155 -2.55 1.10 3.75
N ALA A 156 -2.24 0.79 5.00
CA ALA A 156 -0.94 1.01 5.60
C ALA A 156 -0.32 -0.32 6.02
N LEU A 157 0.95 -0.51 5.70
CA LEU A 157 1.76 -1.65 6.13
C LEU A 157 2.94 -1.12 6.93
N GLU A 158 3.15 -1.63 8.15
CA GLU A 158 4.24 -1.20 9.03
C GLU A 158 4.82 -2.37 9.82
N ASN A 159 6.09 -2.26 10.20
CA ASN A 159 6.65 -3.22 11.13
C ASN A 159 6.32 -2.85 12.58
N ILE A 160 6.05 -3.87 13.41
CA ILE A 160 5.76 -3.71 14.84
C ILE A 160 7.01 -3.69 15.69
N GLU A 161 8.08 -4.28 15.18
CA GLU A 161 9.38 -4.38 15.84
C GLU A 161 10.49 -4.47 14.78
N PRO A 162 11.74 -4.14 15.12
CA PRO A 162 12.86 -4.35 14.22
C PRO A 162 13.03 -5.82 13.85
N PHE A 163 13.27 -6.11 12.57
CA PHE A 163 13.45 -7.48 12.08
C PHE A 163 14.56 -7.57 11.03
N SER A 164 14.97 -8.80 10.71
CA SER A 164 15.99 -9.07 9.71
C SER A 164 15.42 -9.98 8.62
N PRO A 165 15.00 -9.42 7.47
CA PRO A 165 14.49 -10.22 6.35
C PRO A 165 15.58 -11.08 5.69
N ALA A 166 16.85 -10.73 5.88
CA ALA A 166 18.02 -11.49 5.43
C ALA A 166 19.18 -11.26 6.39
N PHE A 167 20.15 -12.16 6.39
CA PHE A 167 21.29 -12.16 7.33
C PHE A 167 22.05 -10.82 7.40
N PHE A 168 22.13 -10.10 6.27
CA PHE A 168 22.88 -8.83 6.20
C PHE A 168 22.01 -7.57 6.28
N ILE A 169 20.69 -7.71 6.46
CA ILE A 169 19.75 -6.59 6.46
C ILE A 169 18.99 -6.57 7.78
N LYS A 170 19.03 -5.44 8.45
CA LYS A 170 18.18 -5.16 9.61
C LYS A 170 17.26 -3.99 9.28
N ILE A 171 15.97 -4.21 9.35
CA ILE A 171 14.94 -3.17 9.23
C ILE A 171 14.60 -2.71 10.65
N GLU A 172 14.81 -1.43 10.93
CA GLU A 172 14.49 -0.80 12.22
C GLU A 172 13.08 -0.21 12.20
N ALA A 173 12.74 0.45 11.10
CA ALA A 173 11.41 0.97 10.86
C ALA A 173 11.06 0.87 9.36
N MET A 174 9.84 0.43 9.08
CA MET A 174 9.27 0.40 7.75
C MET A 174 7.80 0.78 7.83
N ARG A 175 7.40 1.73 6.99
CA ARG A 175 5.99 2.09 6.84
C ARG A 175 5.71 2.41 5.39
N THR A 176 4.68 1.78 4.84
CA THR A 176 4.14 2.11 3.52
C THR A 176 2.68 2.45 3.67
N VAL A 177 2.27 3.59 3.14
CA VAL A 177 0.87 4.05 3.15
C VAL A 177 0.42 4.25 1.72
N MET A 178 -0.68 3.63 1.35
CA MET A 178 -1.34 3.75 0.06
C MET A 178 -2.70 4.40 0.25
N THR A 179 -2.98 5.46 -0.51
CA THR A 179 -4.26 6.18 -0.47
C THR A 179 -4.97 6.02 -1.81
N TYR A 180 -6.28 5.76 -1.75
CA TYR A 180 -7.12 5.48 -2.91
C TYR A 180 -8.27 6.48 -3.00
N SER A 181 -8.73 6.74 -4.23
CA SER A 181 -10.01 7.40 -4.44
C SER A 181 -11.16 6.46 -4.09
N LEU A 182 -12.28 7.00 -3.66
CA LEU A 182 -13.50 6.22 -3.57
C LEU A 182 -14.05 5.98 -4.98
N PRO A 183 -14.59 4.78 -5.25
CA PRO A 183 -15.26 4.50 -6.51
C PRO A 183 -16.54 5.34 -6.64
N THR A 184 -16.88 5.70 -7.86
CA THR A 184 -18.15 6.34 -8.23
C THR A 184 -18.93 5.44 -9.17
N ALA A 185 -20.11 5.87 -9.63
CA ALA A 185 -20.89 5.12 -10.61
C ALA A 185 -20.17 4.96 -11.97
N VAL A 186 -19.21 5.82 -12.28
CA VAL A 186 -18.53 5.89 -13.59
C VAL A 186 -17.02 5.64 -13.50
N GLU A 187 -16.44 5.78 -12.32
CA GLU A 187 -15.01 5.61 -12.10
C GLU A 187 -14.73 4.59 -10.99
N PRO A 188 -13.85 3.64 -11.22
CA PRO A 188 -13.38 2.72 -10.18
C PRO A 188 -12.46 3.44 -9.17
N SER A 189 -12.14 2.76 -8.09
CA SER A 189 -11.10 3.23 -7.15
C SER A 189 -9.73 3.27 -7.85
N HIS A 190 -9.04 4.40 -7.73
CA HIS A 190 -7.67 4.59 -8.22
C HIS A 190 -6.69 4.73 -7.07
N LEU A 191 -5.50 4.19 -7.22
CA LEU A 191 -4.36 4.50 -6.34
C LEU A 191 -3.95 5.94 -6.60
N LEU A 192 -4.01 6.79 -5.57
CA LEU A 192 -3.68 8.22 -5.67
C LEU A 192 -2.26 8.52 -5.19
N ARG A 193 -1.82 7.83 -4.13
CA ARG A 193 -0.56 8.12 -3.48
C ARG A 193 0.01 6.90 -2.77
N VAL A 194 1.31 6.75 -2.84
CA VAL A 194 2.11 5.82 -2.03
C VAL A 194 3.18 6.62 -1.32
N GLU A 195 3.26 6.45 -0.02
CA GLU A 195 4.35 6.97 0.82
C GLU A 195 5.06 5.78 1.43
N ALA A 196 6.34 5.64 1.18
CA ALA A 196 7.15 4.57 1.73
C ALA A 196 8.35 5.16 2.49
N HIS A 197 8.45 4.78 3.75
CA HIS A 197 9.58 5.11 4.61
C HIS A 197 10.22 3.82 5.08
N VAL A 198 11.53 3.70 4.91
CA VAL A 198 12.32 2.57 5.40
C VAL A 198 13.58 3.09 6.07
N ARG A 199 13.84 2.62 7.28
CA ARG A 199 15.08 2.87 8.02
C ARG A 199 15.65 1.56 8.54
N GLY A 200 16.96 1.42 8.43
CA GLY A 200 17.63 0.20 8.86
C GLY A 200 19.12 0.20 8.52
N ARG A 201 19.68 -0.99 8.38
CA ARG A 201 21.09 -1.19 8.01
C ARG A 201 21.23 -2.37 7.04
N ALA A 202 22.08 -2.18 6.06
CA ALA A 202 22.51 -3.25 5.16
C ALA A 202 24.03 -3.43 5.29
N VAL A 203 24.47 -4.51 5.92
CA VAL A 203 25.88 -4.75 6.31
C VAL A 203 26.33 -3.61 7.23
N LEU A 204 27.23 -2.73 6.77
CA LEU A 204 27.79 -1.59 7.52
C LEU A 204 27.22 -0.25 7.04
N LYS A 205 26.27 -0.25 6.11
CA LYS A 205 25.68 0.98 5.54
C LYS A 205 24.32 1.23 6.15
N SER A 206 24.05 2.48 6.51
CA SER A 206 22.70 2.94 6.83
C SER A 206 21.80 2.76 5.60
N LEU A 207 20.62 2.26 5.84
CA LEU A 207 19.53 2.19 4.89
C LEU A 207 18.49 3.22 5.34
N GLU A 208 18.32 4.27 4.56
CA GLU A 208 17.27 5.27 4.77
C GLU A 208 16.69 5.63 3.41
N GLN A 209 15.40 5.43 3.29
CA GLN A 209 14.68 5.68 2.06
C GLN A 209 13.31 6.28 2.36
N ASP A 210 13.07 7.45 1.76
CA ASP A 210 11.80 8.15 1.76
C ASP A 210 11.35 8.34 0.32
N VAL A 211 10.27 7.64 -0.05
CA VAL A 211 9.71 7.70 -1.40
C VAL A 211 8.27 8.14 -1.33
N VAL A 212 7.92 9.12 -2.13
CA VAL A 212 6.54 9.53 -2.37
C VAL A 212 6.23 9.33 -3.84
N VAL A 213 5.17 8.57 -4.12
CA VAL A 213 4.64 8.38 -5.47
C VAL A 213 3.23 8.93 -5.50
N THR A 214 2.94 9.81 -6.44
CA THR A 214 1.57 10.32 -6.71
C THR A 214 1.12 9.91 -8.10
N TYR A 215 -0.18 9.63 -8.21
CA TYR A 215 -0.82 9.23 -9.46
C TYR A 215 -1.91 10.23 -9.82
N SER A 216 -1.92 10.67 -11.08
CA SER A 216 -2.84 11.68 -11.61
C SER A 216 -3.21 11.40 -13.07
N ASP A 217 -4.03 12.25 -13.65
CA ASP A 217 -4.40 12.25 -15.06
C ASP A 217 -4.92 10.87 -15.52
N PHE A 218 -5.85 10.32 -14.74
CA PHE A 218 -6.46 9.03 -15.05
C PHE A 218 -7.35 9.15 -16.28
N GLU A 219 -7.14 8.27 -17.26
CA GLU A 219 -7.91 8.20 -18.48
C GLU A 219 -8.20 6.74 -18.84
N GLN A 220 -9.43 6.43 -19.20
CA GLN A 220 -9.75 5.08 -19.67
C GLN A 220 -9.02 4.82 -20.99
N ALA A 221 -8.18 3.81 -21.02
CA ALA A 221 -7.41 3.48 -22.21
C ALA A 221 -8.30 2.96 -23.32
N ARG A 222 -8.10 3.48 -24.51
CA ARG A 222 -8.77 2.94 -25.72
C ARG A 222 -8.02 1.68 -26.15
N ILE A 223 -8.57 0.51 -25.80
CA ILE A 223 -8.04 -0.76 -26.31
C ILE A 223 -8.37 -0.81 -27.79
N ARG A 224 -7.37 -0.65 -28.69
CA ARG A 224 -7.53 -0.98 -30.10
C ARG A 224 -7.76 -2.49 -30.16
N LYS A 225 -8.96 -2.89 -30.59
CA LYS A 225 -9.19 -4.27 -31.06
C LYS A 225 -8.39 -4.43 -32.36
N GLU A 226 -7.34 -5.23 -32.32
CA GLU A 226 -6.68 -5.74 -33.54
C GLU A 226 -7.58 -6.74 -34.25
#